data_2db8eb88e2d0b54a93786eca0b99f534
#
_entry.id   2db8eb88e2d0b54a93786eca0b99f534
#
_cell.length_a   1.000
_cell.length_b   1.000
_cell.length_c   1.000
_cell.angle_alpha   90.00
_cell.angle_beta   90.00
_cell.angle_gamma   90.00
#
_symmetry.space_group_name_H-M   'P 1'
#
loop_
_entity.id
_entity.type
_entity.pdbx_description
1 polymer ?
#
loop_
_entity_poly.entity_id
_entity_poly.type
_entity_poly.pdbx_seq_one_letter_code
_entity_poly.pdbx_strand_id
1 'polypeptide(L)'
;MILSAEEAEILVLSLKVSVVGVVVAAPLCLACAFVLARMGRGWWLVLLDAAVHLPLVLPPVVTGWLLLLAFGAQGPVGHWLAQWGVGVMFRWTGAAIASGVMAVPLMVRSMRLSLDAVDPRLEAAARTLGAGAWRVFATITLPLAMPGVLAGLVLGFARSLGEFGATITFVSNIPGETQTLPLAIYSALQTPGGDGVVTRLAVMAVVLSLGALVVAELLARRMTGTLRQERFHGL
;
A
#
# COMPACT_ATOMS: atom_id res chain seq x y z
N MET A 1 13.09 12.91 -25.12
CA MET A 1 11.98 13.56 -24.39
C MET A 1 12.62 14.19 -23.15
N ILE A 2 12.78 15.53 -23.14
CA ILE A 2 13.38 16.21 -21.99
C ILE A 2 12.24 16.52 -21.04
N LEU A 3 12.30 15.96 -19.81
CA LEU A 3 11.38 16.24 -18.72
C LEU A 3 11.52 17.71 -18.31
N SER A 4 10.41 18.41 -18.13
CA SER A 4 10.43 19.70 -17.45
C SER A 4 10.75 19.52 -15.96
N ALA A 5 11.25 20.56 -15.30
CA ALA A 5 11.50 20.53 -13.86
C ALA A 5 10.24 20.20 -13.05
N GLU A 6 9.10 20.77 -13.49
CA GLU A 6 7.78 20.52 -12.89
C GLU A 6 7.33 19.05 -13.05
N GLU A 7 7.49 18.46 -14.25
CA GLU A 7 7.18 17.04 -14.49
C GLU A 7 8.05 16.11 -13.62
N ALA A 8 9.32 16.46 -13.42
CA ALA A 8 10.21 15.71 -12.53
C ALA A 8 9.77 15.81 -11.06
N GLU A 9 9.34 16.97 -10.59
CA GLU A 9 8.81 17.17 -9.25
C GLU A 9 7.54 16.34 -9.01
N ILE A 10 6.60 16.33 -9.96
CA ILE A 10 5.38 15.51 -9.92
C ILE A 10 5.72 14.02 -9.80
N LEU A 11 6.71 13.54 -10.55
CA LEU A 11 7.16 12.15 -10.48
C LEU A 11 7.74 11.81 -9.12
N VAL A 12 8.66 12.63 -8.60
CA VAL A 12 9.31 12.44 -7.30
C VAL A 12 8.26 12.46 -6.19
N LEU A 13 7.31 13.40 -6.25
CA LEU A 13 6.22 13.49 -5.27
C LEU A 13 5.33 12.24 -5.32
N SER A 14 4.96 11.76 -6.51
CA SER A 14 4.14 10.55 -6.68
C SER A 14 4.83 9.32 -6.12
N LEU A 15 6.11 9.14 -6.39
CA LEU A 15 6.92 8.05 -5.83
C LEU A 15 7.03 8.16 -4.31
N LYS A 16 7.33 9.35 -3.79
CA LYS A 16 7.41 9.61 -2.35
C LYS A 16 6.11 9.29 -1.64
N VAL A 17 4.98 9.80 -2.13
CA VAL A 17 3.64 9.56 -1.58
C VAL A 17 3.33 8.06 -1.56
N SER A 18 3.56 7.37 -2.68
CA SER A 18 3.25 5.94 -2.81
C SER A 18 4.14 5.07 -1.92
N VAL A 19 5.44 5.33 -1.89
CA VAL A 19 6.38 4.56 -1.04
C VAL A 19 6.06 4.77 0.43
N VAL A 20 5.90 6.02 0.87
CA VAL A 20 5.62 6.32 2.28
C VAL A 20 4.27 5.76 2.69
N GLY A 21 3.21 5.92 1.87
CA GLY A 21 1.88 5.38 2.15
C GLY A 21 1.91 3.87 2.34
N VAL A 22 2.59 3.13 1.46
CA VAL A 22 2.72 1.66 1.54
C VAL A 22 3.57 1.24 2.73
N VAL A 23 4.74 1.88 2.96
CA VAL A 23 5.65 1.52 4.07
C VAL A 23 4.98 1.75 5.42
N VAL A 24 4.27 2.86 5.57
CA VAL A 24 3.54 3.16 6.82
C VAL A 24 2.36 2.21 7.03
N ALA A 25 1.64 1.83 5.97
CA ALA A 25 0.53 0.88 6.06
C ALA A 25 0.99 -0.58 6.26
N ALA A 26 2.20 -0.94 5.82
CA ALA A 26 2.68 -2.33 5.78
C ALA A 26 2.62 -3.07 7.13
N PRO A 27 3.08 -2.51 8.27
CA PRO A 27 3.00 -3.19 9.56
C PRO A 27 1.56 -3.51 9.97
N LEU A 28 0.64 -2.57 9.76
CA LEU A 28 -0.77 -2.76 10.05
C LEU A 28 -1.38 -3.83 9.13
N CYS A 29 -1.07 -3.79 7.84
CA CYS A 29 -1.53 -4.79 6.87
C CYS A 29 -1.04 -6.20 7.23
N LEU A 30 0.23 -6.34 7.62
CA LEU A 30 0.80 -7.63 8.06
C LEU A 30 0.14 -8.13 9.34
N ALA A 31 -0.11 -7.25 10.31
CA ALA A 31 -0.82 -7.58 11.55
C ALA A 31 -2.26 -8.04 11.26
N CYS A 32 -3.01 -7.29 10.45
CA CYS A 32 -4.36 -7.68 10.03
C CYS A 32 -4.37 -9.00 9.27
N ALA A 33 -3.44 -9.20 8.32
CA ALA A 33 -3.31 -10.43 7.56
C ALA A 33 -3.01 -11.62 8.48
N PHE A 34 -2.10 -11.46 9.45
CA PHE A 34 -1.76 -12.50 10.43
C PHE A 34 -2.95 -12.87 11.31
N VAL A 35 -3.67 -11.87 11.84
CA VAL A 35 -4.88 -12.07 12.64
C VAL A 35 -5.93 -12.83 11.84
N LEU A 36 -6.20 -12.41 10.60
CA LEU A 36 -7.19 -13.04 9.73
C LEU A 36 -6.78 -14.47 9.30
N ALA A 37 -5.47 -14.75 9.20
CA ALA A 37 -4.96 -16.07 8.82
C ALA A 37 -4.91 -17.07 10.00
N ARG A 38 -4.69 -16.62 11.25
CA ARG A 38 -4.34 -17.49 12.38
C ARG A 38 -5.37 -17.53 13.52
N MET A 39 -6.29 -16.58 13.64
CA MET A 39 -7.17 -16.47 14.82
C MET A 39 -8.51 -17.21 14.69
N GLY A 40 -8.64 -18.21 13.82
CA GLY A 40 -9.82 -19.08 13.77
C GLY A 40 -11.07 -18.42 13.20
N ARG A 41 -12.27 -18.78 13.70
CA ARG A 41 -13.57 -18.27 13.21
C ARG A 41 -14.30 -17.51 14.33
N GLY A 42 -14.54 -16.24 14.09
CA GLY A 42 -15.32 -15.39 15.00
C GLY A 42 -16.02 -14.26 14.24
N TRP A 43 -17.17 -13.80 14.71
CA TRP A 43 -17.92 -12.72 14.06
C TRP A 43 -17.11 -11.42 13.93
N TRP A 44 -16.23 -11.13 14.90
CA TRP A 44 -15.36 -9.96 14.87
C TRP A 44 -14.31 -10.03 13.76
N LEU A 45 -13.87 -11.25 13.37
CA LEU A 45 -12.96 -11.43 12.22
C LEU A 45 -13.66 -11.11 10.90
N VAL A 46 -14.96 -11.41 10.80
CA VAL A 46 -15.76 -11.01 9.63
C VAL A 46 -15.87 -9.48 9.56
N LEU A 47 -16.04 -8.81 10.69
CA LEU A 47 -16.05 -7.35 10.73
C LEU A 47 -14.68 -6.75 10.41
N LEU A 48 -13.60 -7.33 10.91
CA LEU A 48 -12.24 -6.90 10.58
C LEU A 48 -11.96 -7.07 9.07
N ASP A 49 -12.31 -8.23 8.53
CA ASP A 49 -12.14 -8.51 7.09
C ASP A 49 -12.96 -7.53 6.23
N ALA A 50 -14.22 -7.28 6.61
CA ALA A 50 -15.06 -6.29 5.97
C ALA A 50 -14.47 -4.87 6.07
N ALA A 51 -13.98 -4.46 7.23
CA ALA A 51 -13.37 -3.15 7.45
C ALA A 51 -12.09 -2.96 6.61
N VAL A 52 -11.25 -4.00 6.55
CA VAL A 52 -10.03 -4.01 5.73
C VAL A 52 -10.34 -3.86 4.24
N HIS A 53 -11.42 -4.51 3.76
CA HIS A 53 -11.79 -4.50 2.35
C HIS A 53 -12.75 -3.36 1.97
N LEU A 54 -13.24 -2.60 2.95
CA LEU A 54 -14.18 -1.49 2.74
C LEU A 54 -13.67 -0.45 1.72
N PRO A 55 -12.39 0.00 1.74
CA PRO A 55 -11.88 0.96 0.77
C PRO A 55 -11.92 0.46 -0.69
N LEU A 56 -11.97 -0.86 -0.92
CA LEU A 56 -12.07 -1.42 -2.27
C LEU A 56 -13.50 -1.34 -2.83
N VAL A 57 -14.49 -1.40 -1.95
CA VAL A 57 -15.92 -1.41 -2.32
C VAL A 57 -16.49 0.01 -2.39
N LEU A 58 -16.03 0.88 -1.49
CA LEU A 58 -16.46 2.28 -1.48
C LEU A 58 -15.89 3.04 -2.69
N PRO A 59 -16.66 3.97 -3.26
CA PRO A 59 -16.11 4.95 -4.19
C PRO A 59 -14.93 5.69 -3.55
N PRO A 60 -13.79 5.86 -4.26
CA PRO A 60 -12.59 6.50 -3.69
C PRO A 60 -12.85 7.90 -3.10
N VAL A 61 -13.78 8.66 -3.71
CA VAL A 61 -14.20 9.98 -3.22
C VAL A 61 -14.84 9.89 -1.83
N VAL A 62 -15.64 8.83 -1.56
CA VAL A 62 -16.26 8.60 -0.24
C VAL A 62 -15.18 8.27 0.79
N THR A 63 -14.21 7.44 0.44
CA THR A 63 -13.07 7.15 1.32
C THR A 63 -12.29 8.42 1.64
N GLY A 64 -12.02 9.28 0.64
CA GLY A 64 -11.39 10.59 0.85
C GLY A 64 -12.19 11.50 1.78
N TRP A 65 -13.51 11.53 1.64
CA TRP A 65 -14.39 12.28 2.52
C TRP A 65 -14.37 11.76 3.96
N LEU A 66 -14.37 10.44 4.17
CA LEU A 66 -14.22 9.85 5.50
C LEU A 66 -12.88 10.18 6.14
N LEU A 67 -11.79 10.18 5.34
CA LEU A 67 -10.48 10.64 5.82
C LEU A 67 -10.50 12.13 6.19
N LEU A 68 -11.20 12.96 5.41
CA LEU A 68 -11.38 14.37 5.73
C LEU A 68 -12.13 14.57 7.06
N LEU A 69 -13.16 13.78 7.33
CA LEU A 69 -13.88 13.81 8.62
C LEU A 69 -12.99 13.34 9.79
N ALA A 70 -12.13 12.34 9.58
CA ALA A 70 -11.28 11.80 10.62
C ALA A 70 -10.05 12.68 10.91
N PHE A 71 -9.37 13.14 9.86
CA PHE A 71 -8.08 13.85 9.93
C PHE A 71 -8.21 15.38 9.74
N GLY A 72 -9.39 15.90 9.42
CA GLY A 72 -9.64 17.32 9.33
C GLY A 72 -9.40 18.04 10.67
N ALA A 73 -9.30 19.37 10.65
CA ALA A 73 -8.97 20.15 11.84
C ALA A 73 -9.93 19.93 13.04
N GLN A 74 -11.20 19.63 12.75
CA GLN A 74 -12.22 19.32 13.75
C GLN A 74 -12.44 17.82 13.95
N GLY A 75 -11.74 16.98 13.17
CA GLY A 75 -11.84 15.53 13.27
C GLY A 75 -11.06 14.96 14.47
N PRO A 76 -11.45 13.77 14.95
CA PRO A 76 -10.85 13.20 16.17
C PRO A 76 -9.35 12.96 16.03
N VAL A 77 -8.90 12.47 14.88
CA VAL A 77 -7.48 12.19 14.63
C VAL A 77 -6.73 13.49 14.31
N GLY A 78 -7.32 14.39 13.50
CA GLY A 78 -6.72 15.67 13.15
C GLY A 78 -6.50 16.55 14.37
N HIS A 79 -7.48 16.64 15.27
CA HIS A 79 -7.35 17.38 16.52
C HIS A 79 -6.22 16.82 17.41
N TRP A 80 -6.13 15.50 17.53
CA TRP A 80 -5.04 14.86 18.30
C TRP A 80 -3.67 15.11 17.66
N LEU A 81 -3.52 14.98 16.34
CA LEU A 81 -2.26 15.24 15.64
C LEU A 81 -1.83 16.72 15.74
N ALA A 82 -2.80 17.65 15.75
CA ALA A 82 -2.52 19.06 15.87
C ALA A 82 -1.85 19.42 17.22
N GLN A 83 -2.12 18.69 18.31
CA GLN A 83 -1.46 18.87 19.60
C GLN A 83 0.05 18.57 19.52
N TRP A 84 0.47 17.74 18.56
CA TRP A 84 1.88 17.40 18.30
C TRP A 84 2.48 18.23 17.17
N GLY A 85 1.77 19.26 16.67
CA GLY A 85 2.23 20.09 15.57
C GLY A 85 2.22 19.37 14.20
N VAL A 86 1.58 18.21 14.10
CA VAL A 86 1.52 17.42 12.86
C VAL A 86 0.25 17.74 12.08
N GLY A 87 0.39 18.51 11.00
CA GLY A 87 -0.68 18.76 10.04
C GLY A 87 -0.59 17.80 8.85
N VAL A 88 -1.69 17.14 8.51
CA VAL A 88 -1.76 16.23 7.34
C VAL A 88 -2.59 16.81 6.21
N MET A 89 -3.45 17.78 6.51
CA MET A 89 -4.31 18.44 5.52
C MET A 89 -3.49 19.28 4.55
N PHE A 90 -3.83 19.19 3.26
CA PHE A 90 -3.20 19.96 2.18
C PHE A 90 -1.68 19.74 2.06
N ARG A 91 -1.19 18.60 2.55
CA ARG A 91 0.21 18.19 2.50
C ARG A 91 0.39 16.82 1.85
N TRP A 92 1.57 16.57 1.33
CA TRP A 92 1.92 15.26 0.77
C TRP A 92 1.75 14.09 1.77
N THR A 93 1.86 14.34 3.08
CA THR A 93 1.62 13.33 4.13
C THR A 93 0.17 12.87 4.14
N GLY A 94 -0.79 13.76 3.93
CA GLY A 94 -2.18 13.38 3.77
C GLY A 94 -2.44 12.60 2.47
N ALA A 95 -1.79 12.98 1.37
CA ALA A 95 -1.83 12.19 0.14
C ALA A 95 -1.28 10.77 0.37
N ALA A 96 -0.19 10.62 1.14
CA ALA A 96 0.37 9.31 1.51
C ALA A 96 -0.59 8.49 2.39
N ILE A 97 -1.32 9.12 3.31
CA ILE A 97 -2.38 8.43 4.10
C ILE A 97 -3.49 7.96 3.17
N ALA A 98 -4.02 8.81 2.28
CA ALA A 98 -5.09 8.45 1.36
C ALA A 98 -4.70 7.26 0.48
N SER A 99 -3.54 7.34 -0.18
CA SER A 99 -3.06 6.29 -1.07
C SER A 99 -2.70 5.00 -0.31
N GLY A 100 -2.15 5.12 0.91
CA GLY A 100 -1.89 3.98 1.78
C GLY A 100 -3.18 3.25 2.18
N VAL A 101 -4.22 3.96 2.61
CA VAL A 101 -5.53 3.38 2.94
C VAL A 101 -6.14 2.65 1.75
N MET A 102 -6.06 3.22 0.55
CA MET A 102 -6.56 2.59 -0.68
C MET A 102 -5.74 1.36 -1.10
N ALA A 103 -4.50 1.23 -0.64
CA ALA A 103 -3.64 0.07 -0.87
C ALA A 103 -3.89 -1.09 0.11
N VAL A 104 -4.40 -0.82 1.33
CA VAL A 104 -4.60 -1.80 2.41
C VAL A 104 -5.27 -3.09 1.95
N PRO A 105 -6.42 -3.08 1.23
CA PRO A 105 -7.11 -4.32 0.87
C PRO A 105 -6.25 -5.29 0.06
N LEU A 106 -5.52 -4.77 -0.94
CA LEU A 106 -4.66 -5.58 -1.80
C LEU A 106 -3.45 -6.12 -1.05
N MET A 107 -2.85 -5.30 -0.18
CA MET A 107 -1.73 -5.70 0.66
C MET A 107 -2.14 -6.81 1.62
N VAL A 108 -3.22 -6.61 2.38
CA VAL A 108 -3.71 -7.60 3.35
C VAL A 108 -4.08 -8.91 2.66
N ARG A 109 -4.77 -8.86 1.53
CA ARG A 109 -5.15 -10.05 0.76
C ARG A 109 -3.95 -10.86 0.31
N SER A 110 -2.92 -10.22 -0.26
CA SER A 110 -1.70 -10.88 -0.72
C SER A 110 -0.91 -11.50 0.44
N MET A 111 -0.73 -10.75 1.52
CA MET A 111 -0.03 -11.20 2.73
C MET A 111 -0.77 -12.38 3.39
N ARG A 112 -2.11 -12.30 3.52
CA ARG A 112 -2.95 -13.36 4.10
C ARG A 112 -2.84 -14.66 3.31
N LEU A 113 -2.97 -14.62 1.99
CA LEU A 113 -2.84 -15.82 1.14
C LEU A 113 -1.51 -16.54 1.36
N SER A 114 -0.42 -15.80 1.51
CA SER A 114 0.89 -16.39 1.76
C SER A 114 1.04 -16.92 3.19
N LEU A 115 0.46 -16.25 4.18
CA LEU A 115 0.41 -16.74 5.56
C LEU A 115 -0.45 -18.00 5.68
N ASP A 116 -1.58 -18.08 4.98
CA ASP A 116 -2.45 -19.28 4.94
C ASP A 116 -1.74 -20.49 4.29
N ALA A 117 -0.79 -20.25 3.37
CA ALA A 117 -0.01 -21.29 2.71
C ALA A 117 1.11 -21.88 3.57
N VAL A 118 1.48 -21.26 4.68
CA VAL A 118 2.47 -21.79 5.62
C VAL A 118 1.88 -22.97 6.39
N ASP A 119 2.54 -24.14 6.32
CA ASP A 119 2.08 -25.37 7.01
C ASP A 119 2.10 -25.16 8.54
N PRO A 120 0.95 -25.26 9.23
CA PRO A 120 0.87 -25.12 10.67
C PRO A 120 1.70 -26.16 11.45
N ARG A 121 2.04 -27.31 10.83
CA ARG A 121 2.86 -28.34 11.44
C ARG A 121 4.29 -27.86 11.72
N LEU A 122 4.83 -26.99 10.88
CA LEU A 122 6.16 -26.39 11.09
C LEU A 122 6.16 -25.49 12.35
N GLU A 123 5.10 -24.70 12.53
CA GLU A 123 4.92 -23.87 13.72
C GLU A 123 4.75 -24.73 14.98
N ALA A 124 3.96 -25.82 14.89
CA ALA A 124 3.75 -26.76 15.99
C ALA A 124 5.07 -27.47 16.40
N ALA A 125 5.85 -27.95 15.43
CA ALA A 125 7.14 -28.59 15.69
C ALA A 125 8.13 -27.63 16.38
N ALA A 126 8.20 -26.37 15.98
CA ALA A 126 9.04 -25.38 16.66
C ALA A 126 8.60 -25.11 18.11
N ARG A 127 7.29 -25.09 18.37
CA ARG A 127 6.75 -24.92 19.72
C ARG A 127 7.08 -26.11 20.63
N THR A 128 7.07 -27.35 20.12
CA THR A 128 7.49 -28.56 20.89
C THR A 128 8.97 -28.51 21.25
N LEU A 129 9.81 -27.80 20.47
CA LEU A 129 11.22 -27.51 20.76
C LEU A 129 11.42 -26.32 21.68
N GLY A 130 10.36 -25.76 22.28
CA GLY A 130 10.42 -24.67 23.24
C GLY A 130 10.46 -23.25 22.62
N ALA A 131 10.21 -23.11 21.30
CA ALA A 131 10.17 -21.78 20.69
C ALA A 131 8.88 -21.02 21.09
N GLY A 132 9.03 -19.83 21.64
CA GLY A 132 7.90 -18.93 21.92
C GLY A 132 7.22 -18.43 20.65
N ALA A 133 5.97 -17.94 20.76
CA ALA A 133 5.14 -17.53 19.63
C ALA A 133 5.81 -16.48 18.71
N TRP A 134 6.47 -15.48 19.31
CA TRP A 134 7.20 -14.46 18.54
C TRP A 134 8.40 -15.03 17.79
N ARG A 135 9.12 -15.96 18.39
CA ARG A 135 10.26 -16.64 17.74
C ARG A 135 9.78 -17.48 16.56
N VAL A 136 8.70 -18.25 16.73
CA VAL A 136 8.06 -19.01 15.64
C VAL A 136 7.63 -18.09 14.51
N PHE A 137 6.97 -16.99 14.82
CA PHE A 137 6.56 -16.00 13.81
C PHE A 137 7.77 -15.45 13.05
N ALA A 138 8.79 -14.96 13.75
CA ALA A 138 9.93 -14.30 13.11
C ALA A 138 10.86 -15.25 12.34
N THR A 139 10.98 -16.53 12.77
CA THR A 139 11.94 -17.47 12.19
C THR A 139 11.33 -18.49 11.23
N ILE A 140 10.01 -18.70 11.27
CA ILE A 140 9.32 -19.69 10.43
C ILE A 140 8.22 -19.02 9.60
N THR A 141 7.22 -18.45 10.27
CA THR A 141 6.00 -17.97 9.59
C THR A 141 6.31 -16.83 8.64
N LEU A 142 6.98 -15.78 9.13
CA LEU A 142 7.29 -14.59 8.33
C LEU A 142 8.25 -14.86 7.17
N PRO A 143 9.38 -15.60 7.34
CA PRO A 143 10.25 -15.92 6.20
C PRO A 143 9.56 -16.75 5.13
N LEU A 144 8.73 -17.74 5.50
CA LEU A 144 7.97 -18.54 4.55
C LEU A 144 6.85 -17.76 3.86
N ALA A 145 6.26 -16.78 4.54
CA ALA A 145 5.25 -15.89 3.97
C ALA A 145 5.84 -14.68 3.21
N MET A 146 7.17 -14.47 3.25
CA MET A 146 7.83 -13.28 2.67
C MET A 146 7.51 -13.05 1.19
N PRO A 147 7.38 -14.07 0.32
CA PRO A 147 6.99 -13.86 -1.08
C PRO A 147 5.66 -13.11 -1.21
N GLY A 148 4.65 -13.48 -0.41
CA GLY A 148 3.35 -12.79 -0.42
C GLY A 148 3.38 -11.41 0.26
N VAL A 149 4.25 -11.24 1.27
CA VAL A 149 4.47 -9.91 1.87
C VAL A 149 5.04 -8.95 0.83
N LEU A 150 6.08 -9.35 0.11
CA LEU A 150 6.66 -8.52 -0.95
C LEU A 150 5.70 -8.29 -2.10
N ALA A 151 4.98 -9.33 -2.55
CA ALA A 151 3.95 -9.17 -3.57
C ALA A 151 2.87 -8.16 -3.11
N GLY A 152 2.45 -8.22 -1.84
CA GLY A 152 1.52 -7.26 -1.24
C GLY A 152 2.05 -5.84 -1.26
N LEU A 153 3.30 -5.61 -0.89
CA LEU A 153 3.94 -4.29 -0.92
C LEU A 153 3.95 -3.71 -2.34
N VAL A 154 4.28 -4.51 -3.33
CA VAL A 154 4.35 -4.05 -4.72
C VAL A 154 2.96 -3.80 -5.31
N LEU A 155 2.00 -4.66 -5.04
CA LEU A 155 0.59 -4.43 -5.42
C LEU A 155 0.04 -3.17 -4.75
N GLY A 156 0.36 -2.97 -3.47
CA GLY A 156 0.02 -1.76 -2.73
C GLY A 156 0.65 -0.51 -3.36
N PHE A 157 1.92 -0.57 -3.73
CA PHE A 157 2.62 0.52 -4.40
C PHE A 157 2.00 0.84 -5.77
N ALA A 158 1.75 -0.16 -6.61
CA ALA A 158 1.10 0.05 -7.90
C ALA A 158 -0.30 0.68 -7.75
N ARG A 159 -1.10 0.21 -6.76
CA ARG A 159 -2.41 0.78 -6.44
C ARG A 159 -2.30 2.22 -5.96
N SER A 160 -1.31 2.52 -5.13
CA SER A 160 -1.05 3.85 -4.57
C SER A 160 -0.62 4.87 -5.64
N LEU A 161 0.21 4.47 -6.60
CA LEU A 161 0.63 5.33 -7.73
C LEU A 161 -0.56 5.82 -8.57
N GLY A 162 -1.58 5.00 -8.75
CA GLY A 162 -2.79 5.35 -9.51
C GLY A 162 -3.89 5.99 -8.67
N GLU A 163 -3.63 6.36 -7.40
CA GLU A 163 -4.69 6.94 -6.56
C GLU A 163 -4.98 8.39 -6.92
N PHE A 164 -6.26 8.65 -7.14
CA PHE A 164 -6.77 9.96 -7.54
C PHE A 164 -7.91 10.42 -6.64
N GLY A 165 -8.98 9.62 -6.54
CA GLY A 165 -10.27 10.04 -5.98
C GLY A 165 -10.22 10.34 -4.48
N ALA A 166 -9.56 9.50 -3.70
CA ALA A 166 -9.41 9.74 -2.27
C ALA A 166 -8.45 10.91 -2.00
N THR A 167 -7.39 11.03 -2.80
CA THR A 167 -6.40 12.10 -2.64
C THR A 167 -6.99 13.47 -2.94
N ILE A 168 -7.68 13.64 -4.08
CA ILE A 168 -8.26 14.95 -4.45
C ILE A 168 -9.31 15.41 -3.43
N THR A 169 -10.09 14.48 -2.89
CA THR A 169 -11.15 14.80 -1.92
C THR A 169 -10.58 15.13 -0.54
N PHE A 170 -9.52 14.43 -0.11
CA PHE A 170 -8.95 14.60 1.23
C PHE A 170 -7.99 15.79 1.32
N VAL A 171 -7.08 15.95 0.36
CA VAL A 171 -5.99 16.95 0.45
C VAL A 171 -5.96 17.94 -0.71
N SER A 172 -6.92 17.89 -1.63
CA SER A 172 -6.98 18.77 -2.81
C SER A 172 -5.83 18.49 -3.81
N ASN A 173 -5.67 19.39 -4.78
CA ASN A 173 -4.68 19.30 -5.84
C ASN A 173 -3.81 20.57 -5.84
N ILE A 174 -2.72 20.54 -5.09
CA ILE A 174 -1.83 21.67 -4.87
C ILE A 174 -0.46 21.37 -5.50
N PRO A 175 -0.03 22.11 -6.53
CA PRO A 175 1.29 21.98 -7.14
C PRO A 175 2.43 22.03 -6.09
N GLY A 176 3.41 21.12 -6.19
CA GLY A 176 4.52 21.02 -5.25
C GLY A 176 4.20 20.34 -3.92
N GLU A 177 2.92 20.21 -3.53
CA GLU A 177 2.52 19.64 -2.24
C GLU A 177 1.71 18.35 -2.36
N THR A 178 0.61 18.35 -3.09
CA THR A 178 -0.29 17.19 -3.18
C THR A 178 -0.53 16.72 -4.61
N GLN A 179 -0.03 17.44 -5.60
CA GLN A 179 -0.25 17.15 -7.01
C GLN A 179 0.57 15.93 -7.46
N THR A 180 0.03 14.74 -7.20
CA THR A 180 0.56 13.49 -7.73
C THR A 180 0.29 13.36 -9.23
N LEU A 181 0.91 12.38 -9.88
CA LEU A 181 0.83 12.12 -11.31
C LEU A 181 -0.61 12.03 -11.84
N PRO A 182 -1.56 11.29 -11.20
CA PRO A 182 -2.96 11.29 -11.62
C PRO A 182 -3.63 12.67 -11.49
N LEU A 183 -3.30 13.44 -10.46
CA LEU A 183 -3.84 14.79 -10.25
C LEU A 183 -3.29 15.77 -11.27
N ALA A 184 -2.02 15.67 -11.63
CA ALA A 184 -1.39 16.50 -12.67
C ALA A 184 -2.00 16.19 -14.06
N ILE A 185 -2.19 14.91 -14.39
CA ILE A 185 -2.88 14.52 -15.63
C ILE A 185 -4.29 15.12 -15.68
N TYR A 186 -5.03 15.01 -14.57
CA TYR A 186 -6.38 15.57 -14.49
C TYR A 186 -6.40 17.10 -14.70
N SER A 187 -5.47 17.84 -14.09
CA SER A 187 -5.34 19.28 -14.30
C SER A 187 -5.00 19.64 -15.74
N ALA A 188 -4.07 18.90 -16.34
CA ALA A 188 -3.65 19.14 -17.72
C ALA A 188 -4.80 18.87 -18.73
N LEU A 189 -5.67 17.87 -18.46
CA LEU A 189 -6.87 17.59 -19.27
C LEU A 189 -7.88 18.74 -19.26
N GLN A 190 -7.90 19.54 -18.19
CA GLN A 190 -8.80 20.70 -18.07
C GLN A 190 -8.19 22.00 -18.63
N THR A 191 -6.93 21.98 -19.03
CA THR A 191 -6.22 23.15 -19.53
C THR A 191 -6.25 23.15 -21.07
N PRO A 192 -6.74 24.23 -21.72
CA PRO A 192 -6.69 24.34 -23.18
C PRO A 192 -5.25 24.19 -23.70
N GLY A 193 -5.03 23.29 -24.66
CA GLY A 193 -3.69 23.01 -25.20
C GLY A 193 -2.81 22.10 -24.33
N GLY A 194 -3.37 21.48 -23.27
CA GLY A 194 -2.66 20.58 -22.37
C GLY A 194 -2.36 19.19 -22.92
N ASP A 195 -2.83 18.83 -24.12
CA ASP A 195 -2.71 17.48 -24.67
C ASP A 195 -1.28 16.94 -24.71
N GLY A 196 -0.30 17.79 -25.00
CA GLY A 196 1.11 17.42 -24.99
C GLY A 196 1.64 17.06 -23.60
N VAL A 197 1.19 17.78 -22.57
CA VAL A 197 1.54 17.49 -21.16
C VAL A 197 0.85 16.21 -20.72
N VAL A 198 -0.44 16.05 -21.01
CA VAL A 198 -1.22 14.83 -20.72
C VAL A 198 -0.52 13.61 -21.29
N THR A 199 -0.13 13.65 -22.57
CA THR A 199 0.53 12.52 -23.24
C THR A 199 1.84 12.15 -22.55
N ARG A 200 2.68 13.14 -22.20
CA ARG A 200 3.96 12.87 -21.51
C ARG A 200 3.74 12.27 -20.13
N LEU A 201 2.88 12.88 -19.32
CA LEU A 201 2.58 12.39 -17.97
C LEU A 201 1.91 10.99 -17.99
N ALA A 202 1.01 10.74 -18.96
CA ALA A 202 0.39 9.42 -19.13
C ALA A 202 1.40 8.35 -19.52
N VAL A 203 2.33 8.63 -20.44
CA VAL A 203 3.42 7.71 -20.78
C VAL A 203 4.29 7.42 -19.56
N MET A 204 4.61 8.43 -18.75
CA MET A 204 5.37 8.24 -17.51
C MET A 204 4.61 7.37 -16.51
N ALA A 205 3.29 7.58 -16.34
CA ALA A 205 2.46 6.73 -15.48
C ALA A 205 2.48 5.28 -15.92
N VAL A 206 2.36 5.02 -17.22
CA VAL A 206 2.41 3.66 -17.79
C VAL A 206 3.79 3.04 -17.57
N VAL A 207 4.88 3.75 -17.85
CA VAL A 207 6.25 3.25 -17.66
C VAL A 207 6.52 2.93 -16.19
N LEU A 208 6.13 3.81 -15.27
CA LEU A 208 6.29 3.58 -13.83
C LEU A 208 5.46 2.37 -13.34
N SER A 209 4.21 2.27 -13.79
CA SER A 209 3.32 1.16 -13.39
C SER A 209 3.83 -0.18 -13.93
N LEU A 210 4.27 -0.23 -15.19
CA LEU A 210 4.88 -1.42 -15.78
C LEU A 210 6.20 -1.77 -15.09
N GLY A 211 7.04 -0.77 -14.82
CA GLY A 211 8.29 -0.96 -14.08
C GLY A 211 8.05 -1.55 -12.69
N ALA A 212 7.10 -1.01 -11.95
CA ALA A 212 6.70 -1.54 -10.65
C ALA A 212 6.22 -2.99 -10.75
N LEU A 213 5.38 -3.31 -11.73
CA LEU A 213 4.86 -4.67 -11.95
C LEU A 213 5.99 -5.66 -12.31
N VAL A 214 6.92 -5.27 -13.19
CA VAL A 214 8.08 -6.10 -13.56
C VAL A 214 8.97 -6.34 -12.35
N VAL A 215 9.29 -5.32 -11.56
CA VAL A 215 10.07 -5.46 -10.32
C VAL A 215 9.39 -6.42 -9.35
N ALA A 216 8.05 -6.30 -9.20
CA ALA A 216 7.25 -7.23 -8.40
C ALA A 216 7.44 -8.68 -8.80
N GLU A 217 7.25 -8.94 -10.08
CA GLU A 217 7.34 -10.28 -10.65
C GLU A 217 8.75 -10.86 -10.50
N LEU A 218 9.79 -10.06 -10.76
CA LEU A 218 11.18 -10.48 -10.60
C LEU A 218 11.52 -10.80 -9.14
N LEU A 219 11.06 -10.00 -8.17
CA LEU A 219 11.22 -10.28 -6.74
C LEU A 219 10.50 -11.57 -6.34
N ALA A 220 9.25 -11.74 -6.76
CA ALA A 220 8.47 -12.94 -6.47
C ALA A 220 9.15 -14.20 -7.04
N ARG A 221 9.65 -14.17 -8.28
CA ARG A 221 10.36 -15.30 -8.92
C ARG A 221 11.67 -15.65 -8.22
N ARG A 222 12.47 -14.66 -7.83
CA ARG A 222 13.73 -14.92 -7.10
C ARG A 222 13.49 -15.65 -5.78
N MET A 223 12.46 -15.26 -5.04
CA MET A 223 12.17 -15.87 -3.74
C MET A 223 11.60 -17.29 -3.85
N THR A 224 10.71 -17.56 -4.82
CA THR A 224 10.19 -18.90 -5.08
C THR A 224 11.27 -19.84 -5.63
N GLY A 225 12.24 -19.34 -6.38
CA GLY A 225 13.39 -20.10 -6.89
C GLY A 225 14.30 -20.61 -5.78
N THR A 226 14.60 -19.77 -4.78
CA THR A 226 15.47 -20.13 -3.64
C THR A 226 14.84 -21.22 -2.77
N LEU A 227 13.54 -21.13 -2.48
CA LEU A 227 12.80 -22.13 -1.71
C LEU A 227 12.69 -23.50 -2.43
N ARG A 228 12.74 -23.50 -3.77
CA ARG A 228 12.71 -24.74 -4.57
C ARG A 228 14.06 -25.43 -4.61
N GLN A 229 15.17 -24.72 -4.62
CA GLN A 229 16.52 -25.28 -4.58
C GLN A 229 16.85 -25.96 -3.26
N GLU A 230 16.43 -25.39 -2.13
CA GLU A 230 16.65 -26.00 -0.80
C GLU A 230 15.91 -27.33 -0.63
N ARG A 231 14.75 -27.53 -1.29
CA ARG A 231 14.04 -28.83 -1.30
C ARG A 231 14.76 -29.93 -2.02
N PHE A 232 15.63 -29.66 -2.98
CA PHE A 232 16.36 -30.67 -3.76
C PHE A 232 17.73 -31.03 -3.18
N HIS A 233 18.28 -30.24 -2.26
CA HIS A 233 19.58 -30.51 -1.62
C HIS A 233 19.41 -31.16 -0.23
N GLY A 234 18.20 -31.42 0.23
CA GLY A 234 17.87 -32.04 1.52
C GLY A 234 17.36 -33.50 1.42
N LEU A 235 17.51 -34.15 0.25
CA LEU A 235 17.32 -35.55 -0.01
C LEU A 235 18.64 -36.18 -0.39
#